data_a6e747388cacdad3450dfb6d4d3fae8e
#
_entry.id   a6e747388cacdad3450dfb6d4d3fae8e
#
_cell.length_a   1.000
_cell.length_b   1.000
_cell.length_c   1.000
_cell.angle_alpha   90.00
_cell.angle_beta   90.00
_cell.angle_gamma   90.00
#
_symmetry.space_group_name_H-M   'P 1'
#
loop_
_entity.id
_entity.type
_entity.pdbx_description
1 polymer ?
#
loop_
_entity_poly.entity_id
_entity_poly.type
_entity_poly.pdbx_seq_one_letter_code
_entity_poly.pdbx_strand_id
1 'polypeptide(L)'
;MPTLATIHLALALPCALAGCQDATDPWRNLAADHVTTTGHLSRIACDDRIDVRYEFTAGARTYGAQASDGEIDCRTANIGDPVLVYYAPQDPATSTLLPPDEAFARKRRWTLADDVWLALLGAAAVALSLVAKLRTARRSAV
;
A
#
# COMPACT_ATOMS: atom_id res chain seq x y z
N MET A 1 -5.84 22.10 38.48
CA MET A 1 -6.95 21.46 37.71
C MET A 1 -6.44 21.16 36.33
N PRO A 2 -6.22 19.90 35.95
CA PRO A 2 -5.82 19.58 34.58
C PRO A 2 -6.99 19.88 33.63
N THR A 3 -6.73 20.73 32.64
CA THR A 3 -7.74 21.14 31.66
C THR A 3 -8.18 19.94 30.84
N LEU A 4 -9.49 19.81 30.59
CA LEU A 4 -10.14 18.74 29.79
C LEU A 4 -9.49 18.48 28.41
N ALA A 5 -8.75 19.45 27.87
CA ALA A 5 -8.00 19.33 26.62
C ALA A 5 -6.86 18.29 26.65
N THR A 6 -6.29 18.00 27.82
CA THR A 6 -5.16 17.06 27.97
C THR A 6 -5.64 15.61 27.95
N ILE A 7 -6.89 15.36 28.33
CA ILE A 7 -7.47 14.00 28.40
C ILE A 7 -7.86 13.51 27.01
N HIS A 8 -8.31 14.42 26.11
CA HIS A 8 -8.70 14.04 24.74
C HIS A 8 -7.52 13.62 23.85
N LEU A 9 -6.33 14.17 24.11
CA LEU A 9 -5.13 13.81 23.33
C LEU A 9 -4.59 12.43 23.71
N ALA A 10 -4.78 12.00 24.97
CA ALA A 10 -4.33 10.70 25.45
C ALA A 10 -5.20 9.52 24.99
N LEU A 11 -6.48 9.77 24.66
CA LEU A 11 -7.41 8.73 24.18
C LEU A 11 -7.36 8.51 22.66
N ALA A 12 -6.83 9.47 21.88
CA ALA A 12 -6.73 9.33 20.43
C ALA A 12 -5.50 8.52 19.97
N LEU A 13 -4.48 8.36 20.84
CA LEU A 13 -3.24 7.67 20.50
C LEU A 13 -3.38 6.16 20.27
N PRO A 14 -4.17 5.38 21.05
CA PRO A 14 -4.23 3.93 20.87
C PRO A 14 -4.96 3.49 19.60
N CYS A 15 -5.87 4.28 19.04
CA CYS A 15 -6.54 3.94 17.78
C CYS A 15 -5.64 4.12 16.56
N ALA A 16 -4.63 4.98 16.63
CA ALA A 16 -3.68 5.17 15.53
C ALA A 16 -2.59 4.06 15.48
N LEU A 17 -2.36 3.37 16.62
CA LEU A 17 -1.36 2.30 16.71
C LEU A 17 -1.94 0.90 16.50
N ALA A 18 -3.23 0.71 16.73
CA ALA A 18 -3.95 -0.46 16.27
C ALA A 18 -4.33 -0.18 14.80
N GLY A 19 -3.38 -0.38 13.89
CA GLY A 19 -3.69 -0.37 12.46
C GLY A 19 -4.95 -1.21 12.28
N CYS A 20 -6.06 -0.59 11.92
CA CYS A 20 -7.26 -1.30 11.48
C CYS A 20 -6.80 -2.13 10.28
N GLN A 21 -6.37 -3.36 10.54
CA GLN A 21 -6.08 -4.32 9.49
C GLN A 21 -7.43 -4.64 8.89
N ASP A 22 -7.72 -3.89 7.85
CA ASP A 22 -8.97 -3.99 7.13
C ASP A 22 -9.15 -5.45 6.71
N ALA A 23 -10.18 -6.10 7.25
CA ALA A 23 -10.57 -7.45 6.85
C ALA A 23 -10.94 -7.51 5.36
N THR A 24 -10.97 -6.35 4.70
CA THR A 24 -11.28 -6.11 3.29
C THR A 24 -10.04 -5.78 2.44
N ASP A 25 -8.82 -6.04 2.93
CA ASP A 25 -7.62 -5.85 2.09
C ASP A 25 -7.73 -6.72 0.81
N PRO A 26 -7.93 -6.13 -0.37
CA PRO A 26 -8.15 -6.86 -1.61
C PRO A 26 -6.96 -7.77 -1.96
N TRP A 27 -5.76 -7.39 -1.57
CA TRP A 27 -4.55 -8.18 -1.82
C TRP A 27 -4.48 -9.43 -0.93
N ARG A 28 -5.01 -9.36 0.30
CA ARG A 28 -5.14 -10.52 1.18
C ARG A 28 -6.17 -11.50 0.61
N ASN A 29 -7.29 -10.99 0.11
CA ASN A 29 -8.32 -11.80 -0.51
C ASN A 29 -7.78 -12.48 -1.77
N LEU A 30 -7.02 -11.77 -2.60
CA LEU A 30 -6.35 -12.33 -3.78
C LEU A 30 -5.35 -13.44 -3.39
N ALA A 31 -4.59 -13.27 -2.31
CA ALA A 31 -3.65 -14.29 -1.84
C ALA A 31 -4.38 -15.54 -1.31
N ALA A 32 -5.53 -15.36 -0.65
CA ALA A 32 -6.31 -16.45 -0.07
C ALA A 32 -7.15 -17.22 -1.11
N ASP A 33 -7.73 -16.50 -2.09
CA ASP A 33 -8.62 -17.08 -3.10
C ASP A 33 -8.41 -16.34 -4.44
N HIS A 34 -7.86 -17.04 -5.41
CA HIS A 34 -7.57 -16.50 -6.74
C HIS A 34 -7.89 -17.48 -7.85
N VAL A 35 -8.14 -16.91 -9.01
CA VAL A 35 -8.30 -17.64 -10.26
C VAL A 35 -7.21 -17.19 -11.22
N THR A 36 -6.73 -18.11 -12.04
CA THR A 36 -5.74 -17.81 -13.09
C THR A 36 -6.40 -17.77 -14.45
N THR A 37 -5.94 -16.86 -15.30
CA THR A 37 -6.34 -16.78 -16.70
C THR A 37 -5.16 -16.30 -17.55
N THR A 38 -5.26 -16.48 -18.86
CA THR A 38 -4.33 -15.88 -19.80
C THR A 38 -4.85 -14.51 -20.22
N GLY A 39 -4.02 -13.49 -20.01
CA GLY A 39 -4.20 -12.15 -20.56
C GLY A 39 -3.18 -11.86 -21.64
N HIS A 40 -3.13 -10.63 -22.10
CA HIS A 40 -2.13 -10.14 -23.07
C HIS A 40 -1.71 -8.72 -22.71
N LEU A 41 -0.47 -8.36 -23.08
CA LEU A 41 0.04 -7.01 -22.89
C LEU A 41 -0.65 -6.07 -23.90
N SER A 42 -1.30 -5.02 -23.39
CA SER A 42 -2.03 -4.03 -24.20
C SER A 42 -1.26 -2.73 -24.41
N ARG A 43 -0.33 -2.42 -23.52
CA ARG A 43 0.54 -1.24 -23.58
C ARG A 43 1.89 -1.51 -22.94
N ILE A 44 2.94 -0.99 -23.58
CA ILE A 44 4.32 -1.02 -23.05
C ILE A 44 4.93 0.35 -23.29
N ALA A 45 5.29 1.05 -22.22
CA ALA A 45 6.08 2.28 -22.23
C ALA A 45 7.11 2.16 -21.12
N CYS A 46 8.38 2.15 -21.48
CA CYS A 46 9.51 1.80 -20.61
C CYS A 46 10.58 2.91 -20.55
N ASP A 47 10.23 4.13 -20.95
CA ASP A 47 11.17 5.25 -20.98
C ASP A 47 11.42 5.79 -19.56
N ASP A 48 10.87 6.96 -19.21
CA ASP A 48 11.09 7.60 -17.91
C ASP A 48 10.30 6.93 -16.76
N ARG A 49 9.16 6.32 -17.08
CA ARG A 49 8.33 5.55 -16.14
C ARG A 49 7.84 4.28 -16.80
N ILE A 50 7.94 3.20 -16.07
CA ILE A 50 7.39 1.92 -16.52
C ILE A 50 5.86 1.99 -16.46
N ASP A 51 5.21 2.03 -17.63
CA ASP A 51 3.74 1.93 -17.78
C ASP A 51 3.43 0.74 -18.69
N VAL A 52 3.40 -0.44 -18.08
CA VAL A 52 3.01 -1.67 -18.75
C VAL A 52 1.58 -2.03 -18.33
N ARG A 53 0.71 -2.24 -19.32
CA ARG A 53 -0.68 -2.63 -19.08
C ARG A 53 -0.98 -3.95 -19.73
N TYR A 54 -1.86 -4.69 -19.08
CA TYR A 54 -2.38 -5.95 -19.60
C TYR A 54 -3.90 -5.99 -19.54
N GLU A 55 -4.48 -6.81 -20.39
CA GLU A 55 -5.91 -7.06 -20.44
C GLU A 55 -6.18 -8.56 -20.34
N PHE A 56 -7.26 -8.92 -19.69
CA PHE A 56 -7.71 -10.30 -19.54
C PHE A 56 -9.22 -10.36 -19.44
N THR A 57 -9.79 -11.56 -19.67
CA THR A 57 -11.23 -11.78 -19.57
C THR A 57 -11.53 -12.61 -18.32
N ALA A 58 -12.49 -12.12 -17.50
CA ALA A 58 -13.06 -12.84 -16.39
C ALA A 58 -14.59 -12.91 -16.57
N GLY A 59 -15.11 -14.13 -16.73
CA GLY A 59 -16.50 -14.32 -17.14
C GLY A 59 -16.77 -13.72 -18.52
N ALA A 60 -17.77 -12.83 -18.62
CA ALA A 60 -18.14 -12.15 -19.86
C ALA A 60 -17.53 -10.73 -20.01
N ARG A 61 -16.63 -10.33 -19.14
CA ARG A 61 -16.07 -8.96 -19.11
C ARG A 61 -14.57 -8.96 -19.31
N THR A 62 -14.08 -7.95 -20.01
CA THR A 62 -12.65 -7.67 -20.13
C THR A 62 -12.25 -6.65 -19.07
N TYR A 63 -11.12 -6.92 -18.41
CA TYR A 63 -10.51 -6.07 -17.40
C TYR A 63 -9.13 -5.65 -17.86
N GLY A 64 -8.76 -4.42 -17.56
CA GLY A 64 -7.41 -3.89 -17.80
C GLY A 64 -6.78 -3.50 -16.48
N ALA A 65 -5.49 -3.83 -16.33
CA ALA A 65 -4.72 -3.44 -15.17
C ALA A 65 -3.29 -3.03 -15.56
N GLN A 66 -2.61 -2.36 -14.63
CA GLN A 66 -1.22 -1.98 -14.78
C GLN A 66 -0.33 -2.98 -14.05
N ALA A 67 0.71 -3.45 -14.74
CA ALA A 67 1.74 -4.28 -14.13
C ALA A 67 2.59 -3.46 -13.16
N SER A 68 2.95 -4.05 -12.03
CA SER A 68 3.87 -3.43 -11.08
C SER A 68 5.31 -3.53 -11.58
N ASP A 69 6.19 -2.68 -11.03
CA ASP A 69 7.61 -2.71 -11.35
C ASP A 69 8.21 -4.10 -11.14
N GLY A 70 8.91 -4.60 -12.15
CA GLY A 70 9.57 -5.91 -12.11
C GLY A 70 8.66 -7.12 -12.36
N GLU A 71 7.37 -6.93 -12.66
CA GLU A 71 6.49 -8.02 -13.12
C GLU A 71 6.77 -8.42 -14.56
N ILE A 72 7.20 -7.45 -15.38
CA ILE A 72 7.50 -7.63 -16.80
C ILE A 72 8.88 -7.03 -17.11
N ASP A 73 9.69 -7.76 -17.86
CA ASP A 73 10.92 -7.22 -18.43
C ASP A 73 10.60 -6.40 -19.69
N CYS A 74 10.64 -5.09 -19.53
CA CYS A 74 10.40 -4.13 -20.60
C CYS A 74 11.30 -4.31 -21.85
N ARG A 75 12.46 -4.95 -21.72
CA ARG A 75 13.41 -5.10 -22.84
C ARG A 75 13.01 -6.19 -23.80
N THR A 76 12.26 -7.15 -23.32
CA THR A 76 11.91 -8.36 -24.07
C THR A 76 10.42 -8.47 -24.37
N ALA A 77 9.59 -7.72 -23.65
CA ALA A 77 8.14 -7.75 -23.78
C ALA A 77 7.65 -7.04 -25.06
N ASN A 78 6.62 -7.60 -25.68
CA ASN A 78 5.94 -7.01 -26.82
C ASN A 78 4.44 -6.88 -26.56
N ILE A 79 3.80 -5.88 -27.18
CA ILE A 79 2.34 -5.74 -27.15
C ILE A 79 1.73 -6.99 -27.80
N GLY A 80 0.75 -7.58 -27.14
CA GLY A 80 0.11 -8.82 -27.54
C GLY A 80 0.71 -10.09 -26.93
N ASP A 81 1.88 -9.99 -26.27
CA ASP A 81 2.46 -11.16 -25.60
C ASP A 81 1.50 -11.72 -24.55
N PRO A 82 1.35 -13.05 -24.48
CA PRO A 82 0.51 -13.69 -23.49
C PRO A 82 1.15 -13.60 -22.11
N VAL A 83 0.32 -13.31 -21.08
CA VAL A 83 0.75 -13.24 -19.70
C VAL A 83 -0.20 -14.05 -18.82
N LEU A 84 0.35 -14.67 -17.76
CA LEU A 84 -0.46 -15.33 -16.75
C LEU A 84 -0.96 -14.28 -15.75
N VAL A 85 -2.28 -14.19 -15.61
CA VAL A 85 -2.93 -13.23 -14.71
C VAL A 85 -3.58 -13.97 -13.56
N TYR A 86 -3.32 -13.52 -12.34
CA TYR A 86 -4.00 -13.93 -11.13
C TYR A 86 -5.01 -12.83 -10.74
N TYR A 87 -6.26 -13.18 -10.47
CA TYR A 87 -7.28 -12.21 -10.08
C TYR A 87 -8.20 -12.75 -8.98
N ALA A 88 -8.76 -11.85 -8.18
CA ALA A 88 -9.75 -12.19 -7.16
C ALA A 88 -11.11 -12.43 -7.82
N PRO A 89 -11.76 -13.60 -7.63
CA PRO A 89 -13.02 -13.91 -8.32
C PRO A 89 -14.17 -12.96 -7.94
N GLN A 90 -14.16 -12.41 -6.72
CA GLN A 90 -15.18 -11.48 -6.25
C GLN A 90 -14.93 -10.04 -6.75
N ASP A 91 -13.66 -9.70 -7.06
CA ASP A 91 -13.24 -8.40 -7.58
C ASP A 91 -12.13 -8.57 -8.62
N PRO A 92 -12.46 -8.88 -9.87
CA PRO A 92 -11.45 -9.08 -10.92
C PRO A 92 -10.60 -7.85 -11.24
N ALA A 93 -10.99 -6.65 -10.79
CA ALA A 93 -10.14 -5.47 -10.90
C ALA A 93 -8.88 -5.59 -10.02
N THR A 94 -8.94 -6.39 -8.95
CA THR A 94 -7.78 -6.77 -8.16
C THR A 94 -7.07 -7.94 -8.82
N SER A 95 -6.00 -7.65 -9.56
CA SER A 95 -5.24 -8.63 -10.34
C SER A 95 -3.75 -8.32 -10.36
N THR A 96 -2.92 -9.31 -10.67
CA THR A 96 -1.45 -9.23 -10.71
C THR A 96 -0.88 -10.26 -11.67
N LEU A 97 0.33 -10.02 -12.15
CA LEU A 97 1.11 -10.99 -12.94
C LEU A 97 2.06 -11.83 -12.07
N LEU A 98 2.25 -11.45 -10.80
CA LEU A 98 3.03 -12.23 -9.84
C LEU A 98 2.17 -13.29 -9.15
N PRO A 99 2.78 -14.36 -8.65
CA PRO A 99 2.12 -15.25 -7.71
C PRO A 99 1.50 -14.43 -6.55
N PRO A 100 0.25 -14.69 -6.16
CA PRO A 100 -0.49 -13.83 -5.21
C PRO A 100 0.18 -13.64 -3.86
N ASP A 101 0.86 -14.66 -3.35
CA ASP A 101 1.64 -14.56 -2.09
C ASP A 101 2.80 -13.58 -2.21
N GLU A 102 3.49 -13.58 -3.36
CA GLU A 102 4.59 -12.66 -3.62
C GLU A 102 4.08 -11.23 -3.80
N ALA A 103 2.98 -11.04 -4.54
CA ALA A 103 2.33 -9.75 -4.71
C ALA A 103 1.88 -9.16 -3.37
N PHE A 104 1.26 -9.98 -2.51
CA PHE A 104 0.85 -9.57 -1.16
C PHE A 104 2.05 -9.21 -0.28
N ALA A 105 3.11 -10.03 -0.27
CA ALA A 105 4.33 -9.76 0.50
C ALA A 105 5.03 -8.47 0.03
N ARG A 106 5.03 -8.20 -1.28
CA ARG A 106 5.57 -6.96 -1.87
C ARG A 106 4.76 -5.75 -1.42
N LYS A 107 3.44 -5.80 -1.52
CA LYS A 107 2.54 -4.72 -1.11
C LYS A 107 2.70 -4.40 0.38
N ARG A 108 2.72 -5.43 1.23
CA ARG A 108 2.90 -5.28 2.67
C ARG A 108 4.22 -4.61 3.06
N ARG A 109 5.31 -4.88 2.33
CA ARG A 109 6.61 -4.23 2.59
C ARG A 109 6.55 -2.72 2.38
N TRP A 110 5.85 -2.25 1.36
CA TRP A 110 5.70 -0.82 1.09
C TRP A 110 4.87 -0.13 2.17
N THR A 111 3.74 -0.70 2.58
CA THR A 111 2.90 -0.13 3.65
C THR A 111 3.64 -0.04 4.98
N LEU A 112 4.39 -1.08 5.36
CA LEU A 112 5.18 -1.06 6.60
C LEU A 112 6.26 0.02 6.60
N ALA A 113 6.89 0.29 5.47
CA ALA A 113 7.89 1.35 5.36
C ALA A 113 7.25 2.73 5.60
N ASP A 114 6.10 3.00 5.01
CA ASP A 114 5.36 4.25 5.18
C ASP A 114 4.89 4.44 6.64
N ASP A 115 4.39 3.39 7.28
CA ASP A 115 3.94 3.41 8.67
C ASP A 115 5.09 3.71 9.66
N VAL A 116 6.28 3.15 9.41
CA VAL A 116 7.48 3.42 10.24
C VAL A 116 7.90 4.88 10.13
N TRP A 117 7.89 5.46 8.94
CA TRP A 117 8.23 6.87 8.75
C TRP A 117 7.24 7.80 9.45
N LEU A 118 5.95 7.54 9.37
CA LEU A 118 4.92 8.31 10.06
C LEU A 118 5.07 8.21 11.57
N ALA A 119 5.36 7.04 12.11
CA ALA A 119 5.60 6.85 13.54
C ALA A 119 6.83 7.63 14.04
N LEU A 120 7.93 7.62 13.28
CA LEU A 120 9.15 8.38 13.60
C LEU A 120 8.90 9.89 13.58
N LEU A 121 8.19 10.41 12.59
CA LEU A 121 7.83 11.82 12.50
C LEU A 121 6.92 12.24 13.67
N GLY A 122 5.95 11.42 14.04
CA GLY A 122 5.11 11.63 15.21
C GLY A 122 5.91 11.70 16.51
N ALA A 123 6.81 10.76 16.73
CA ALA A 123 7.67 10.73 17.89
C ALA A 123 8.59 11.97 17.98
N ALA A 124 9.16 12.41 16.86
CA ALA A 124 9.98 13.62 16.79
C ALA A 124 9.18 14.88 17.13
N ALA A 125 7.95 15.00 16.64
CA ALA A 125 7.08 16.14 16.96
C ALA A 125 6.73 16.22 18.45
N VAL A 126 6.46 15.08 19.08
CA VAL A 126 6.20 15.00 20.53
C VAL A 126 7.46 15.40 21.32
N ALA A 127 8.62 14.88 20.95
CA ALA A 127 9.89 15.22 21.63
C ALA A 127 10.20 16.73 21.54
N LEU A 128 10.02 17.33 20.36
CA LEU A 128 10.22 18.78 20.17
C LEU A 128 9.25 19.60 21.03
N SER A 129 7.99 19.18 21.12
CA SER A 129 6.98 19.84 21.95
C SER A 129 7.32 19.79 23.43
N LEU A 130 7.84 18.67 23.93
CA LEU A 130 8.30 18.51 25.32
C LEU A 130 9.50 19.40 25.61
N VAL A 131 10.49 19.43 24.71
CA VAL A 131 11.67 20.30 24.87
C VAL A 131 11.28 21.77 24.90
N ALA A 132 10.34 22.19 24.03
CA ALA A 132 9.84 23.57 24.03
C ALA A 132 9.19 23.95 25.37
N LYS A 133 8.33 23.06 25.90
CA LYS A 133 7.67 23.27 27.21
C LYS A 133 8.67 23.35 28.35
N LEU A 134 9.69 22.50 28.38
CA LEU A 134 10.74 22.52 29.41
C LEU A 134 11.57 23.81 29.35
N ARG A 135 11.85 24.32 28.14
CA ARG A 135 12.60 25.60 27.98
C ARG A 135 11.77 26.80 28.47
N THR A 136 10.45 26.82 28.18
CA THR A 136 9.59 27.90 28.70
C THR A 136 9.44 27.86 30.21
N ALA A 137 9.28 26.68 30.81
CA ALA A 137 9.20 26.53 32.26
C ALA A 137 10.47 27.00 32.99
N ARG A 138 11.66 26.73 32.43
CA ARG A 138 12.92 27.22 32.98
C ARG A 138 13.07 28.74 32.92
N ARG A 139 12.53 29.40 31.88
CA ARG A 139 12.58 30.88 31.77
C ARG A 139 11.63 31.59 32.73
N SER A 140 10.58 30.95 33.19
CA SER A 140 9.60 31.52 34.15
C SER A 140 10.05 31.36 35.61
N ALA A 141 11.10 30.59 35.86
CA ALA A 141 11.62 30.31 37.22
C ALA A 141 12.84 31.18 37.62
N VAL A 142 13.25 32.11 36.77
CA VAL A 142 14.28 33.12 36.98
C VAL A 142 13.67 34.50 37.01
#